data_d2633d59ed00f5c33ee73d5105f6414b
#
_entry.id   d2633d59ed00f5c33ee73d5105f6414b
#
_cell.length_a   1.000
_cell.length_b   1.000
_cell.length_c   1.000
_cell.angle_alpha   90.00
_cell.angle_beta   90.00
_cell.angle_gamma   90.00
#
_symmetry.space_group_name_H-M   'P 1'
#
loop_
_entity.id
_entity.type
_entity.pdbx_description
1 polymer ?
#
loop_
_entity_poly.entity_id
_entity_poly.type
_entity_poly.pdbx_seq_one_letter_code
_entity_poly.pdbx_strand_id
1 'polypeptide(L)'
;MRYADFEWLFVDMGSTFVDESLCIEKRIADTIASSLITKAEFEAVMRRFARQNLDAYKSACAYFGLEKAHWHEELEMLYPGTEETLLSLKRRFKLGIIGNQPESAIDKLKGWNIYELFDAVIISSSEGFAKPDVRLFMSALNKTSCDPENACMAGDRLDNDILPAMQLHMKTVWVRQGFGGLGSAALLPCPIDYTVNSFNEIAPLLC
;
A
#
# COMPACT_ATOMS: atom_id res chain seq x y z
N MET A 1 -7.17 26.53 -6.53
CA MET A 1 -6.91 25.10 -6.36
C MET A 1 -7.48 24.38 -7.56
N ARG A 2 -6.70 23.55 -8.28
CA ARG A 2 -7.28 22.62 -9.26
C ARG A 2 -7.79 21.44 -8.45
N TYR A 3 -9.08 21.20 -8.46
CA TYR A 3 -9.66 20.00 -7.87
C TYR A 3 -9.13 18.77 -8.62
N ALA A 4 -8.92 17.67 -7.92
CA ALA A 4 -8.53 16.42 -8.52
C ALA A 4 -9.56 15.98 -9.58
N ASP A 5 -9.07 15.64 -10.78
CA ASP A 5 -9.89 15.41 -11.98
C ASP A 5 -10.02 13.91 -12.25
N PHE A 6 -10.50 13.16 -11.23
CA PHE A 6 -10.79 11.74 -11.30
C PHE A 6 -11.98 11.38 -10.39
N GLU A 7 -12.62 10.24 -10.68
CA GLU A 7 -13.83 9.77 -10.00
C GLU A 7 -13.52 8.74 -8.91
N TRP A 8 -12.56 7.83 -9.17
CA TRP A 8 -12.21 6.73 -8.29
C TRP A 8 -10.85 6.96 -7.64
N LEU A 9 -10.82 6.80 -6.31
CA LEU A 9 -9.59 6.70 -5.56
C LEU A 9 -9.43 5.27 -5.05
N PHE A 10 -8.52 4.52 -5.66
CA PHE A 10 -8.09 3.22 -5.17
C PHE A 10 -6.95 3.41 -4.17
N VAL A 11 -6.99 2.67 -3.06
CA VAL A 11 -5.98 2.75 -2.01
C VAL A 11 -5.42 1.36 -1.73
N ASP A 12 -4.12 1.30 -1.45
CA ASP A 12 -3.51 0.14 -0.81
C ASP A 12 -3.83 0.13 0.68
N MET A 13 -3.65 -1.01 1.36
CA MET A 13 -3.94 -1.17 2.78
C MET A 13 -2.68 -1.02 3.64
N GLY A 14 -1.78 -1.99 3.53
CA GLY A 14 -0.62 -2.13 4.39
C GLY A 14 0.35 -0.96 4.29
N SER A 15 0.79 -0.43 5.41
CA SER A 15 1.66 0.75 5.47
C SER A 15 1.11 2.00 4.76
N THR A 16 -0.11 1.94 4.18
CA THR A 16 -0.81 3.08 3.58
C THR A 16 -1.80 3.66 4.57
N PHE A 17 -2.89 2.96 4.91
CA PHE A 17 -3.82 3.36 5.98
C PHE A 17 -3.85 2.37 7.16
N VAL A 18 -3.22 1.21 7.01
CA VAL A 18 -3.01 0.21 8.06
C VAL A 18 -1.58 0.31 8.59
N ASP A 19 -1.43 0.51 9.88
CA ASP A 19 -0.15 0.49 10.59
C ASP A 19 0.31 -0.95 10.80
N GLU A 20 1.36 -1.33 10.10
CA GLU A 20 2.00 -2.65 10.17
C GLU A 20 3.30 -2.64 10.99
N SER A 21 3.59 -1.56 11.72
CA SER A 21 4.88 -1.39 12.41
C SER A 21 5.15 -2.52 13.41
N LEU A 22 4.15 -2.91 14.22
CA LEU A 22 4.26 -4.01 15.17
C LEU A 22 4.39 -5.37 14.47
N CYS A 23 3.67 -5.57 13.36
CA CYS A 23 3.77 -6.79 12.56
C CYS A 23 5.18 -6.96 11.99
N ILE A 24 5.73 -5.89 11.43
CA ILE A 24 7.08 -5.86 10.86
C ILE A 24 8.11 -6.11 11.96
N GLU A 25 7.99 -5.44 13.11
CA GLU A 25 8.90 -5.62 14.25
C GLU A 25 8.91 -7.07 14.74
N LYS A 26 7.73 -7.65 14.97
CA LYS A 26 7.59 -9.03 15.41
C LYS A 26 8.15 -10.00 14.37
N ARG A 27 7.82 -9.79 13.09
CA ARG A 27 8.29 -10.63 12.00
C ARG A 27 9.80 -10.59 11.85
N ILE A 28 10.45 -9.43 12.02
CA ILE A 28 11.91 -9.31 12.02
C ILE A 28 12.48 -10.13 13.19
N ALA A 29 11.93 -9.95 14.41
CA ALA A 29 12.40 -10.69 15.59
C ALA A 29 12.33 -12.20 15.36
N ASP A 30 11.24 -12.72 14.82
CA ASP A 30 11.06 -14.14 14.53
C ASP A 30 12.02 -14.64 13.44
N THR A 31 12.27 -13.81 12.41
CA THR A 31 13.17 -14.15 11.30
C THR A 31 14.61 -14.33 11.76
N ILE A 32 15.08 -13.45 12.67
CA ILE A 32 16.48 -13.48 13.12
C ILE A 32 16.70 -14.30 14.39
N ALA A 33 15.65 -14.87 14.99
CA ALA A 33 15.68 -15.52 16.32
C ALA A 33 16.76 -16.59 16.48
N SER A 34 17.11 -17.32 15.43
CA SER A 34 18.11 -18.37 15.43
C SER A 34 19.41 -17.96 14.71
N SER A 35 19.64 -16.67 14.51
CA SER A 35 20.81 -16.12 13.82
C SER A 35 21.64 -15.23 14.75
N LEU A 36 22.83 -14.82 14.28
CA LEU A 36 23.66 -13.83 14.96
C LEU A 36 23.37 -12.39 14.47
N ILE A 37 22.37 -12.22 13.60
CA ILE A 37 22.03 -10.96 12.99
C ILE A 37 21.19 -10.15 13.99
N THR A 38 21.59 -8.92 14.23
CA THR A 38 20.82 -8.01 15.09
C THR A 38 19.64 -7.38 14.32
N LYS A 39 18.60 -6.96 15.04
CA LYS A 39 17.47 -6.19 14.45
C LYS A 39 17.98 -4.98 13.67
N ALA A 40 18.94 -4.24 14.22
CA ALA A 40 19.50 -3.04 13.58
C ALA A 40 20.18 -3.35 12.24
N GLU A 41 20.94 -4.44 12.15
CA GLU A 41 21.57 -4.88 10.90
C GLU A 41 20.52 -5.30 9.87
N PHE A 42 19.51 -6.07 10.28
CA PHE A 42 18.44 -6.50 9.40
C PHE A 42 17.65 -5.30 8.84
N GLU A 43 17.25 -4.37 9.71
CA GLU A 43 16.57 -3.12 9.29
C GLU A 43 17.44 -2.23 8.39
N ALA A 44 18.75 -2.14 8.64
CA ALA A 44 19.65 -1.37 7.78
C ALA A 44 19.64 -1.92 6.34
N VAL A 45 19.64 -3.25 6.20
CA VAL A 45 19.55 -3.91 4.90
C VAL A 45 18.15 -3.70 4.28
N MET A 46 17.06 -3.80 5.07
CA MET A 46 15.71 -3.47 4.59
C MET A 46 15.65 -2.05 4.03
N ARG A 47 16.17 -1.05 4.77
CA ARG A 47 16.20 0.37 4.33
C ARG A 47 17.00 0.54 3.03
N ARG A 48 18.11 -0.19 2.88
CA ARG A 48 18.92 -0.16 1.65
C ARG A 48 18.12 -0.63 0.44
N PHE A 49 17.38 -1.73 0.56
CA PHE A 49 16.57 -2.26 -0.54
C PHE A 49 15.31 -1.42 -0.80
N ALA A 50 14.66 -0.90 0.25
CA ALA A 50 13.53 0.02 0.10
C ALA A 50 13.88 1.24 -0.75
N ARG A 51 15.07 1.84 -0.55
CA ARG A 51 15.57 2.97 -1.37
C ARG A 51 15.81 2.62 -2.83
N GLN A 52 15.86 1.35 -3.18
CA GLN A 52 15.96 0.84 -4.54
C GLN A 52 14.60 0.44 -5.13
N ASN A 53 13.51 0.78 -4.46
CA ASN A 53 12.13 0.38 -4.82
C ASN A 53 11.96 -1.14 -4.88
N LEU A 54 12.57 -1.85 -3.94
CA LEU A 54 12.47 -3.31 -3.83
C LEU A 54 11.71 -3.69 -2.56
N ASP A 55 11.13 -4.88 -2.55
CA ASP A 55 10.53 -5.45 -1.34
C ASP A 55 11.59 -5.56 -0.24
N ALA A 56 11.49 -4.68 0.75
CA ALA A 56 12.51 -4.50 1.79
C ALA A 56 12.74 -5.78 2.59
N TYR A 57 11.67 -6.40 3.09
CA TYR A 57 11.75 -7.58 3.94
C TYR A 57 12.20 -8.82 3.16
N LYS A 58 11.58 -9.10 2.01
CA LYS A 58 11.95 -10.22 1.15
C LYS A 58 13.42 -10.14 0.72
N SER A 59 13.87 -8.93 0.35
CA SER A 59 15.24 -8.71 -0.08
C SER A 59 16.25 -8.85 1.07
N ALA A 60 15.89 -8.42 2.28
CA ALA A 60 16.73 -8.61 3.47
C ALA A 60 16.84 -10.09 3.84
N CYS A 61 15.74 -10.85 3.81
CA CYS A 61 15.78 -12.30 4.01
C CYS A 61 16.74 -12.97 3.01
N ALA A 62 16.60 -12.64 1.72
CA ALA A 62 17.46 -13.20 0.67
C ALA A 62 18.94 -12.81 0.88
N TYR A 63 19.21 -11.55 1.27
CA TYR A 63 20.58 -11.08 1.54
C TYR A 63 21.28 -11.84 2.66
N PHE A 64 20.55 -12.19 3.72
CA PHE A 64 21.10 -12.93 4.86
C PHE A 64 20.94 -14.45 4.76
N GLY A 65 20.27 -14.96 3.71
CA GLY A 65 19.98 -16.39 3.56
C GLY A 65 19.00 -16.92 4.61
N LEU A 66 18.07 -16.10 5.06
CA LEU A 66 17.07 -16.43 6.07
C LEU A 66 15.71 -16.75 5.43
N GLU A 67 14.99 -17.69 6.03
CA GLU A 67 13.60 -17.95 5.70
C GLU A 67 12.68 -16.83 6.21
N LYS A 68 11.58 -16.60 5.48
CA LYS A 68 10.59 -15.60 5.91
C LYS A 68 9.79 -16.14 7.10
N ALA A 69 9.72 -15.39 8.19
CA ALA A 69 8.82 -15.69 9.28
C ALA A 69 7.36 -15.38 8.93
N HIS A 70 6.46 -15.92 9.76
CA HIS A 70 5.02 -15.70 9.68
C HIS A 70 4.67 -14.20 9.75
N TRP A 71 3.58 -13.81 9.10
CA TRP A 71 2.99 -12.47 9.23
C TRP A 71 1.97 -12.47 10.35
N HIS A 72 2.11 -11.56 11.29
CA HIS A 72 1.27 -11.43 12.48
C HIS A 72 0.14 -10.44 12.22
N GLU A 73 -0.85 -10.86 11.43
CA GLU A 73 -1.95 -9.99 11.01
C GLU A 73 -2.84 -9.49 12.17
N GLU A 74 -2.79 -10.15 13.32
CA GLU A 74 -3.47 -9.75 14.55
C GLU A 74 -2.89 -8.49 15.21
N LEU A 75 -1.69 -8.06 14.77
CA LEU A 75 -1.02 -6.85 15.25
C LEU A 75 -1.25 -5.63 14.34
N GLU A 76 -1.98 -5.82 13.22
CA GLU A 76 -2.34 -4.71 12.33
C GLU A 76 -3.35 -3.78 13.01
N MET A 77 -3.17 -2.48 12.83
CA MET A 77 -4.07 -1.45 13.35
C MET A 77 -4.27 -0.35 12.30
N LEU A 78 -5.35 0.42 12.41
CA LEU A 78 -5.47 1.63 11.60
C LEU A 78 -4.50 2.71 12.10
N TYR A 79 -3.90 3.45 11.17
CA TYR A 79 -3.25 4.70 11.58
C TYR A 79 -4.28 5.65 12.21
N PRO A 80 -3.89 6.45 13.23
CA PRO A 80 -4.78 7.46 13.79
C PRO A 80 -5.34 8.41 12.72
N GLY A 81 -6.64 8.68 12.74
CA GLY A 81 -7.29 9.58 11.79
C GLY A 81 -7.65 8.94 10.43
N THR A 82 -7.45 7.64 10.26
CA THR A 82 -7.78 6.93 9.00
C THR A 82 -9.27 7.00 8.69
N GLU A 83 -10.14 6.75 9.68
CA GLU A 83 -11.59 6.77 9.47
C GLU A 83 -12.08 8.15 9.01
N GLU A 84 -11.66 9.21 9.68
CA GLU A 84 -12.02 10.60 9.33
C GLU A 84 -11.53 10.96 7.94
N THR A 85 -10.33 10.49 7.57
CA THR A 85 -9.77 10.70 6.23
C THR A 85 -10.60 9.99 5.16
N LEU A 86 -10.93 8.71 5.38
CA LEU A 86 -11.79 7.94 4.47
C LEU A 86 -13.17 8.57 4.32
N LEU A 87 -13.79 9.00 5.41
CA LEU A 87 -15.09 9.70 5.39
C LEU A 87 -15.01 11.02 4.60
N SER A 88 -13.92 11.75 4.71
CA SER A 88 -13.71 12.98 3.93
C SER A 88 -13.56 12.68 2.44
N LEU A 89 -12.74 11.70 2.08
CA LEU A 89 -12.50 11.28 0.71
C LEU A 89 -13.78 10.71 0.05
N LYS A 90 -14.59 9.94 0.80
CA LYS A 90 -15.86 9.36 0.34
C LYS A 90 -16.89 10.39 -0.11
N ARG A 91 -16.82 11.62 0.42
CA ARG A 91 -17.73 12.72 0.01
C ARG A 91 -17.48 13.18 -1.43
N ARG A 92 -16.30 12.89 -1.96
CA ARG A 92 -15.86 13.37 -3.27
C ARG A 92 -15.58 12.27 -4.27
N PHE A 93 -15.05 11.13 -3.81
CA PHE A 93 -14.61 10.03 -4.64
C PHE A 93 -15.38 8.76 -4.32
N LYS A 94 -15.52 7.90 -5.31
CA LYS A 94 -15.75 6.48 -5.08
C LYS A 94 -14.45 5.88 -4.56
N LEU A 95 -14.52 5.11 -3.47
CA LEU A 95 -13.33 4.51 -2.85
C LEU A 95 -13.24 3.04 -3.19
N GLY A 96 -12.06 2.61 -3.59
CA GLY A 96 -11.75 1.20 -3.82
C GLY A 96 -10.47 0.78 -3.11
N ILE A 97 -10.35 -0.51 -2.83
CA ILE A 97 -9.09 -1.12 -2.38
C ILE A 97 -8.48 -1.92 -3.53
N ILE A 98 -7.16 -1.77 -3.76
CA ILE A 98 -6.35 -2.68 -4.56
C ILE A 98 -5.21 -3.17 -3.68
N GLY A 99 -5.31 -4.39 -3.12
CA GLY A 99 -4.39 -4.89 -2.10
C GLY A 99 -3.87 -6.30 -2.35
N ASN A 100 -2.62 -6.55 -1.94
CA ASN A 100 -2.07 -7.90 -1.84
C ASN A 100 -2.47 -8.48 -0.48
N GLN A 101 -3.73 -8.91 -0.37
CA GLN A 101 -4.36 -9.28 0.89
C GLN A 101 -5.00 -10.67 0.82
N PRO A 102 -5.04 -11.40 1.95
CA PRO A 102 -5.88 -12.58 2.11
C PRO A 102 -7.36 -12.19 2.25
N GLU A 103 -8.26 -13.17 2.17
CA GLU A 103 -9.71 -12.93 2.35
C GLU A 103 -10.07 -12.40 3.75
N SER A 104 -9.27 -12.73 4.77
CA SER A 104 -9.42 -12.20 6.14
C SER A 104 -9.35 -10.68 6.23
N ALA A 105 -8.78 -10.00 5.23
CA ALA A 105 -8.76 -8.55 5.15
C ALA A 105 -10.18 -7.93 5.14
N ILE A 106 -11.16 -8.62 4.54
CA ILE A 106 -12.56 -8.16 4.53
C ILE A 106 -13.11 -8.14 5.96
N ASP A 107 -12.83 -9.17 6.74
CA ASP A 107 -13.32 -9.25 8.13
C ASP A 107 -12.63 -8.21 9.02
N LYS A 108 -11.34 -7.90 8.76
CA LYS A 108 -10.63 -6.81 9.43
C LYS A 108 -11.26 -5.45 9.13
N LEU A 109 -11.55 -5.16 7.86
CA LEU A 109 -12.22 -3.91 7.46
C LEU A 109 -13.57 -3.75 8.14
N LYS A 110 -14.35 -4.86 8.27
CA LYS A 110 -15.60 -4.88 9.02
C LYS A 110 -15.38 -4.69 10.52
N GLY A 111 -14.37 -5.34 11.09
CA GLY A 111 -14.01 -5.19 12.51
C GLY A 111 -13.59 -3.77 12.86
N TRP A 112 -12.98 -3.04 11.93
CA TRP A 112 -12.65 -1.61 12.07
C TRP A 112 -13.80 -0.67 11.70
N ASN A 113 -14.99 -1.18 11.29
CA ASN A 113 -16.16 -0.42 10.87
C ASN A 113 -15.93 0.51 9.67
N ILE A 114 -14.98 0.20 8.79
CA ILE A 114 -14.66 1.00 7.59
C ILE A 114 -14.99 0.29 6.27
N TYR A 115 -15.44 -0.96 6.31
CA TYR A 115 -15.75 -1.74 5.10
C TYR A 115 -16.77 -1.03 4.19
N GLU A 116 -17.85 -0.48 4.77
CA GLU A 116 -18.92 0.20 4.05
C GLU A 116 -18.50 1.56 3.43
N LEU A 117 -17.31 2.03 3.75
CA LEU A 117 -16.74 3.22 3.10
C LEU A 117 -16.20 2.92 1.70
N PHE A 118 -15.94 1.65 1.40
CA PHE A 118 -15.41 1.25 0.10
C PHE A 118 -16.53 0.76 -0.84
N ASP A 119 -16.54 1.30 -2.07
CA ASP A 119 -17.45 0.89 -3.13
C ASP A 119 -16.97 -0.40 -3.83
N ALA A 120 -15.67 -0.70 -3.72
CA ALA A 120 -15.06 -1.90 -4.28
C ALA A 120 -13.86 -2.36 -3.43
N VAL A 121 -13.72 -3.67 -3.23
CA VAL A 121 -12.57 -4.28 -2.56
C VAL A 121 -12.00 -5.35 -3.47
N ILE A 122 -10.81 -5.07 -4.02
CA ILE A 122 -10.10 -5.93 -4.97
C ILE A 122 -8.82 -6.41 -4.30
N ILE A 123 -8.78 -7.69 -3.94
CA ILE A 123 -7.67 -8.31 -3.23
C ILE A 123 -7.09 -9.49 -4.00
N SER A 124 -5.80 -9.69 -3.85
CA SER A 124 -5.04 -10.70 -4.61
C SER A 124 -5.54 -12.12 -4.41
N SER A 125 -6.03 -12.47 -3.22
CA SER A 125 -6.55 -13.81 -2.93
C SER A 125 -7.79 -14.16 -3.75
N SER A 126 -8.68 -13.20 -4.00
CA SER A 126 -9.91 -13.39 -4.77
C SER A 126 -9.68 -13.31 -6.28
N GLU A 127 -8.66 -12.56 -6.72
CA GLU A 127 -8.42 -12.29 -8.15
C GLU A 127 -7.42 -13.27 -8.79
N GLY A 128 -6.61 -13.96 -7.99
CA GLY A 128 -5.54 -14.83 -8.47
C GLY A 128 -4.31 -14.11 -9.03
N PHE A 129 -4.28 -12.77 -8.93
CA PHE A 129 -3.15 -11.91 -9.30
C PHE A 129 -2.75 -11.05 -8.13
N ALA A 130 -1.46 -10.70 -8.02
CA ALA A 130 -0.95 -9.86 -6.94
C ALA A 130 -0.13 -8.70 -7.53
N LYS A 131 -0.22 -7.51 -6.94
CA LYS A 131 0.67 -6.38 -7.28
C LYS A 131 2.13 -6.83 -7.21
N PRO A 132 2.97 -6.46 -8.15
CA PRO A 132 2.82 -5.40 -9.17
C PRO A 132 2.19 -5.84 -10.49
N ASP A 133 1.54 -7.01 -10.56
CA ASP A 133 0.88 -7.44 -11.78
C ASP A 133 -0.29 -6.51 -12.13
N VAL A 134 -0.21 -5.88 -13.30
CA VAL A 134 -1.22 -4.93 -13.78
C VAL A 134 -2.61 -5.54 -13.92
N ARG A 135 -2.71 -6.90 -14.02
CA ARG A 135 -4.00 -7.59 -14.09
C ARG A 135 -4.88 -7.37 -12.87
N LEU A 136 -4.28 -7.17 -11.68
CA LEU A 136 -5.05 -6.83 -10.49
C LEU A 136 -5.69 -5.45 -10.61
N PHE A 137 -4.96 -4.46 -11.13
CA PHE A 137 -5.47 -3.11 -11.39
C PHE A 137 -6.53 -3.12 -12.50
N MET A 138 -6.28 -3.87 -13.58
CA MET A 138 -7.27 -4.04 -14.66
C MET A 138 -8.56 -4.69 -14.16
N SER A 139 -8.47 -5.66 -13.23
CA SER A 139 -9.66 -6.23 -12.60
C SER A 139 -10.44 -5.17 -11.82
N ALA A 140 -9.76 -4.30 -11.07
CA ALA A 140 -10.40 -3.20 -10.35
C ALA A 140 -11.13 -2.25 -11.31
N LEU A 141 -10.45 -1.79 -12.36
CA LEU A 141 -11.03 -0.90 -13.36
C LEU A 141 -12.25 -1.52 -14.07
N ASN A 142 -12.15 -2.80 -14.45
CA ASN A 142 -13.25 -3.51 -15.11
C ASN A 142 -14.46 -3.68 -14.19
N LYS A 143 -14.25 -4.11 -12.93
CA LYS A 143 -15.32 -4.33 -11.94
C LYS A 143 -16.04 -3.03 -11.57
N THR A 144 -15.33 -1.92 -11.60
CA THR A 144 -15.89 -0.61 -11.30
C THR A 144 -16.37 0.15 -12.53
N SER A 145 -16.17 -0.40 -13.73
CA SER A 145 -16.47 0.26 -15.01
C SER A 145 -15.83 1.65 -15.10
N CYS A 146 -14.59 1.76 -14.58
CA CYS A 146 -13.83 3.01 -14.52
C CYS A 146 -12.73 3.01 -15.58
N ASP A 147 -12.67 4.07 -16.37
CA ASP A 147 -11.53 4.31 -17.25
C ASP A 147 -10.29 4.68 -16.43
N PRO A 148 -9.08 4.22 -16.82
CA PRO A 148 -7.86 4.50 -16.07
C PRO A 148 -7.61 5.99 -15.81
N GLU A 149 -7.94 6.86 -16.77
CA GLU A 149 -7.77 8.32 -16.66
C GLU A 149 -8.65 8.94 -15.57
N ASN A 150 -9.76 8.27 -15.22
CA ASN A 150 -10.69 8.67 -14.16
C ASN A 150 -10.40 7.98 -12.82
N ALA A 151 -9.26 7.29 -12.72
CA ALA A 151 -8.83 6.56 -11.55
C ALA A 151 -7.50 7.10 -11.00
N CYS A 152 -7.38 7.06 -9.68
CA CYS A 152 -6.15 7.36 -8.97
C CYS A 152 -5.79 6.19 -8.05
N MET A 153 -4.51 5.81 -7.99
CA MET A 153 -3.97 4.85 -7.04
C MET A 153 -3.15 5.56 -5.98
N ALA A 154 -3.50 5.34 -4.70
CA ALA A 154 -2.72 5.78 -3.55
C ALA A 154 -2.09 4.56 -2.86
N GLY A 155 -0.79 4.60 -2.64
CA GLY A 155 -0.06 3.53 -1.97
C GLY A 155 1.33 3.97 -1.52
N ASP A 156 1.97 3.16 -0.65
CA ASP A 156 3.28 3.47 -0.10
C ASP A 156 4.44 2.98 -0.99
N ARG A 157 4.22 1.92 -1.77
CA ARG A 157 5.27 1.26 -2.53
C ARG A 157 5.33 1.71 -3.98
N LEU A 158 6.46 2.31 -4.36
CA LEU A 158 6.69 2.77 -5.73
C LEU A 158 6.69 1.63 -6.76
N ASP A 159 7.26 0.47 -6.42
CA ASP A 159 7.33 -0.70 -7.29
C ASP A 159 6.01 -1.45 -7.40
N ASN A 160 5.21 -1.40 -6.35
CA ASN A 160 4.05 -2.29 -6.17
C ASN A 160 2.71 -1.59 -6.48
N ASP A 161 2.62 -0.29 -6.17
CA ASP A 161 1.39 0.49 -6.31
C ASP A 161 1.49 1.53 -7.43
N ILE A 162 2.55 2.33 -7.39
CA ILE A 162 2.67 3.52 -8.22
C ILE A 162 3.07 3.17 -9.66
N LEU A 163 4.12 2.37 -9.84
CA LEU A 163 4.59 1.99 -11.17
C LEU A 163 3.54 1.23 -12.00
N PRO A 164 2.82 0.22 -11.45
CA PRO A 164 1.75 -0.45 -12.21
C PRO A 164 0.59 0.49 -12.56
N ALA A 165 0.21 1.41 -11.66
CA ALA A 165 -0.82 2.41 -11.93
C ALA A 165 -0.39 3.36 -13.05
N MET A 166 0.87 3.83 -13.06
CA MET A 166 1.43 4.63 -14.15
C MET A 166 1.40 3.91 -15.50
N GLN A 167 1.69 2.61 -15.52
CA GLN A 167 1.64 1.78 -16.74
C GLN A 167 0.25 1.72 -17.36
N LEU A 168 -0.78 1.88 -16.54
CA LEU A 168 -2.19 1.93 -16.97
C LEU A 168 -2.72 3.35 -17.14
N HIS A 169 -1.88 4.37 -17.05
CA HIS A 169 -2.26 5.78 -17.14
C HIS A 169 -3.22 6.27 -16.04
N MET A 170 -3.26 5.59 -14.90
CA MET A 170 -3.95 6.07 -13.71
C MET A 170 -3.19 7.25 -13.09
N LYS A 171 -3.89 8.14 -12.40
CA LYS A 171 -3.27 9.11 -11.49
C LYS A 171 -2.65 8.42 -10.28
N THR A 172 -1.68 9.06 -9.65
CA THR A 172 -0.89 8.44 -8.58
C THR A 172 -0.71 9.35 -7.36
N VAL A 173 -0.89 8.79 -6.17
CA VAL A 173 -0.55 9.39 -4.88
C VAL A 173 0.45 8.50 -4.16
N TRP A 174 1.67 8.94 -4.00
CA TRP A 174 2.63 8.22 -3.19
C TRP A 174 2.53 8.64 -1.72
N VAL A 175 2.20 7.68 -0.86
CA VAL A 175 2.14 7.86 0.59
C VAL A 175 3.47 7.44 1.21
N ARG A 176 4.24 8.37 1.72
CA ARG A 176 5.60 8.13 2.23
C ARG A 176 5.59 7.59 3.66
N GLN A 177 4.92 6.47 3.86
CA GLN A 177 4.86 5.75 5.14
C GLN A 177 5.59 4.41 5.05
N GLY A 178 5.87 3.80 6.20
CA GLY A 178 6.54 2.50 6.26
C GLY A 178 7.90 2.44 5.56
N PHE A 179 8.30 1.23 5.20
CA PHE A 179 9.53 1.01 4.42
C PHE A 179 9.35 1.42 2.95
N GLY A 180 8.16 1.28 2.38
CA GLY A 180 7.86 1.72 1.01
C GLY A 180 8.05 3.21 0.81
N GLY A 181 7.70 4.02 1.83
CA GLY A 181 7.92 5.46 1.84
C GLY A 181 9.37 5.92 1.79
N LEU A 182 10.34 5.01 1.93
CA LEU A 182 11.77 5.27 1.76
C LEU A 182 12.24 5.16 0.30
N GLY A 183 11.37 4.77 -0.61
CA GLY A 183 11.65 4.58 -2.02
C GLY A 183 12.22 5.82 -2.70
N SER A 184 12.73 5.64 -3.92
CA SER A 184 13.30 6.71 -4.73
C SER A 184 12.44 6.96 -5.98
N ALA A 185 11.72 8.08 -6.00
CA ALA A 185 10.96 8.50 -7.17
C ALA A 185 11.84 8.75 -8.41
N ALA A 186 13.12 9.04 -8.22
CA ALA A 186 14.06 9.21 -9.32
C ALA A 186 14.30 7.93 -10.16
N LEU A 187 13.89 6.77 -9.65
CA LEU A 187 13.97 5.49 -10.37
C LEU A 187 12.70 5.19 -11.19
N LEU A 188 11.69 6.04 -11.15
CA LEU A 188 10.46 5.88 -11.93
C LEU A 188 10.60 6.47 -13.33
N PRO A 189 9.84 5.95 -14.32
CA PRO A 189 9.91 6.40 -15.71
C PRO A 189 9.29 7.79 -15.94
N CYS A 190 8.41 8.24 -15.03
CA CYS A 190 7.75 9.53 -15.10
C CYS A 190 7.47 10.08 -13.69
N PRO A 191 7.19 11.38 -13.55
CA PRO A 191 6.85 11.98 -12.27
C PRO A 191 5.55 11.41 -11.68
N ILE A 192 5.50 11.35 -10.35
CA ILE A 192 4.29 11.02 -9.58
C ILE A 192 3.39 12.26 -9.58
N ASP A 193 2.06 12.09 -9.72
CA ASP A 193 1.12 13.23 -9.73
C ASP A 193 1.08 13.92 -8.36
N TYR A 194 1.03 13.15 -7.26
CA TYR A 194 0.95 13.67 -5.89
C TYR A 194 1.84 12.86 -4.95
N THR A 195 2.37 13.53 -3.93
CA THR A 195 3.17 12.90 -2.86
C THR A 195 2.76 13.49 -1.51
N VAL A 196 2.50 12.62 -0.55
CA VAL A 196 2.15 12.97 0.83
C VAL A 196 3.03 12.20 1.82
N ASN A 197 3.17 12.70 3.05
CA ASN A 197 3.97 12.02 4.07
C ASN A 197 3.14 11.07 4.93
N SER A 198 1.81 11.22 4.92
CA SER A 198 0.88 10.32 5.60
C SER A 198 -0.43 10.20 4.83
N PHE A 199 -1.17 9.11 5.09
CA PHE A 199 -2.49 8.90 4.49
C PHE A 199 -3.45 10.05 4.77
N ASN A 200 -3.37 10.64 5.97
CA ASN A 200 -4.26 11.74 6.38
C ASN A 200 -4.06 13.03 5.57
N GLU A 201 -2.93 13.19 4.91
CA GLU A 201 -2.67 14.34 4.05
C GLU A 201 -3.37 14.24 2.68
N ILE A 202 -3.93 13.07 2.32
CA ILE A 202 -4.61 12.89 1.03
C ILE A 202 -5.87 13.73 0.94
N ALA A 203 -6.71 13.73 2.00
CA ALA A 203 -7.96 14.48 1.98
C ALA A 203 -7.74 16.02 1.86
N PRO A 204 -6.87 16.66 2.65
CA PRO A 204 -6.55 18.08 2.46
C PRO A 204 -5.94 18.42 1.10
N LEU A 205 -5.26 17.45 0.47
CA LEU A 205 -4.63 17.65 -0.85
C LEU A 205 -5.65 17.57 -1.99
N LEU A 206 -6.61 16.64 -1.91
CA LEU A 206 -7.49 16.30 -3.03
C LEU A 206 -8.92 16.86 -2.90
N CYS A 207 -9.35 17.22 -1.68
CA CYS A 207 -10.65 17.81 -1.38
C CYS A 207 -10.54 19.30 -1.06
#